data_fde8fb5bc1428e49713dfa4cfa082eee
#
_entry.id   fde8fb5bc1428e49713dfa4cfa082eee
#
_cell.length_a   1.000
_cell.length_b   1.000
_cell.length_c   1.000
_cell.angle_alpha   90.00
_cell.angle_beta   90.00
_cell.angle_gamma   90.00
#
_symmetry.space_group_name_H-M   'P 1'
#
loop_
_entity.id
_entity.type
_entity.pdbx_description
1 polymer ?
#
loop_
_entity_poly.entity_id
_entity_poly.type
_entity_poly.pdbx_seq_one_letter_code
_entity_poly.pdbx_strand_id
1 'polypeptide(L)'
;MARNDIGTTSTRRIGSGRTSSTGRTVVSSDRTRRAIAKRLMARTSAMTTATLEEMGRRHSWFRDLSAEERSWISIVARSGIDGFVQWFADDDAEPYSPTDVFDVAPRSMTRKISLHQTVELVRTTIDVVEAQIETEMPRGDRQVLRTAIVHCSREVAFAAAEVYARAAEGRGTDRKSVV
;
A
#
# COMPACT_ATOMS: atom_id res chain seq x y z
N MET A 1 -42.57 72.25 23.68
CA MET A 1 -41.60 72.60 22.63
C MET A 1 -40.52 71.59 22.71
N ALA A 2 -40.62 70.54 21.93
CA ALA A 2 -40.14 70.20 20.60
C ALA A 2 -38.61 70.26 20.53
N ARG A 3 -37.97 69.10 20.36
CA ARG A 3 -37.35 68.69 19.08
C ARG A 3 -36.71 67.33 19.23
N ASN A 4 -37.18 66.43 18.35
CA ASN A 4 -36.50 65.23 17.99
C ASN A 4 -35.14 65.49 17.38
N ASP A 5 -34.18 64.60 17.63
CA ASP A 5 -33.08 64.36 16.70
C ASP A 5 -32.82 62.88 16.53
N ILE A 6 -32.84 62.47 15.28
CA ILE A 6 -32.82 61.11 14.78
C ILE A 6 -31.36 60.69 14.54
N GLY A 7 -30.85 59.77 15.36
CA GLY A 7 -29.52 59.22 15.20
C GLY A 7 -29.48 58.12 14.14
N THR A 8 -28.76 58.37 13.09
CA THR A 8 -28.52 57.49 11.94
C THR A 8 -27.75 56.24 12.32
N THR A 9 -28.36 55.08 12.10
CA THR A 9 -27.73 53.75 12.32
C THR A 9 -26.78 53.46 11.16
N SER A 10 -25.50 53.48 11.43
CA SER A 10 -24.46 53.03 10.48
C SER A 10 -24.38 51.49 10.45
N THR A 11 -24.88 50.90 9.38
CA THR A 11 -24.78 49.50 9.11
C THR A 11 -23.35 49.15 8.67
N ARG A 12 -22.57 48.57 9.58
CA ARG A 12 -21.22 48.04 9.30
C ARG A 12 -21.35 46.72 8.54
N ARG A 13 -21.04 46.72 7.26
CA ARG A 13 -20.88 45.52 6.43
C ARG A 13 -19.77 44.64 7.00
N ILE A 14 -20.13 43.46 7.50
CA ILE A 14 -19.17 42.43 7.85
C ILE A 14 -18.77 41.76 6.56
N GLY A 15 -17.53 42.01 6.12
CA GLY A 15 -16.93 41.37 4.96
C GLY A 15 -16.74 39.88 5.22
N SER A 16 -17.43 39.09 4.42
CA SER A 16 -17.22 37.63 4.30
C SER A 16 -15.86 37.39 3.67
N GLY A 17 -14.89 37.01 4.49
CA GLY A 17 -13.55 36.62 4.05
C GLY A 17 -13.12 35.30 4.69
N ARG A 18 -13.70 34.19 4.27
CA ARG A 18 -13.23 32.85 4.70
C ARG A 18 -13.59 31.78 3.71
N THR A 19 -12.89 31.73 2.57
CA THR A 19 -12.86 30.54 1.71
C THR A 19 -11.56 30.55 0.89
N SER A 20 -10.41 30.19 1.49
CA SER A 20 -9.19 29.97 0.72
C SER A 20 -8.15 29.08 1.43
N SER A 21 -8.44 28.56 2.65
CA SER A 21 -7.45 27.77 3.40
C SER A 21 -7.46 26.27 3.04
N THR A 22 -8.62 25.69 2.78
CA THR A 22 -8.78 24.25 2.56
C THR A 22 -8.13 23.80 1.23
N GLY A 23 -8.31 24.55 0.15
CA GLY A 23 -7.77 24.18 -1.15
C GLY A 23 -6.23 24.21 -1.21
N ARG A 24 -5.59 25.09 -0.46
CA ARG A 24 -4.12 25.23 -0.43
C ARG A 24 -3.44 24.09 0.34
N THR A 25 -4.07 23.60 1.39
CA THR A 25 -3.54 22.49 2.19
C THR A 25 -3.63 21.16 1.44
N VAL A 26 -4.73 20.87 0.75
CA VAL A 26 -4.94 19.66 -0.05
C VAL A 26 -3.95 19.60 -1.21
N VAL A 27 -3.81 20.63 -2.01
CA VAL A 27 -2.86 20.67 -3.14
C VAL A 27 -1.40 20.57 -2.68
N SER A 28 -1.06 21.05 -1.48
CA SER A 28 0.28 20.89 -0.92
C SER A 28 0.56 19.44 -0.50
N SER A 29 -0.45 18.76 0.06
CA SER A 29 -0.40 17.35 0.45
C SER A 29 -0.16 16.44 -0.77
N ASP A 30 -0.92 16.61 -1.84
CA ASP A 30 -0.80 15.89 -3.10
C ASP A 30 0.60 15.98 -3.71
N ARG A 31 1.15 17.20 -3.79
CA ARG A 31 2.49 17.41 -4.33
C ARG A 31 3.54 16.68 -3.51
N THR A 32 3.40 16.67 -2.19
CA THR A 32 4.33 15.99 -1.28
C THR A 32 4.23 14.48 -1.47
N ARG A 33 3.03 13.91 -1.52
CA ARG A 33 2.83 12.46 -1.74
C ARG A 33 3.40 12.01 -3.08
N ARG A 34 3.13 12.73 -4.17
CA ARG A 34 3.69 12.44 -5.49
C ARG A 34 5.22 12.53 -5.52
N ALA A 35 5.80 13.49 -4.81
CA ALA A 35 7.26 13.60 -4.71
C ALA A 35 7.87 12.43 -3.94
N ILE A 36 7.24 11.98 -2.86
CA ILE A 36 7.62 10.78 -2.10
C ILE A 36 7.48 9.53 -2.98
N ALA A 37 6.35 9.36 -3.65
CA ALA A 37 6.10 8.24 -4.54
C ALA A 37 7.14 8.14 -5.67
N LYS A 38 7.53 9.27 -6.27
CA LYS A 38 8.60 9.30 -7.28
C LYS A 38 9.94 8.81 -6.74
N ARG A 39 10.29 9.15 -5.49
CA ARG A 39 11.51 8.64 -4.84
C ARG A 39 11.43 7.14 -4.60
N LEU A 40 10.28 6.65 -4.11
CA LEU A 40 10.05 5.22 -3.91
C LEU A 40 10.12 4.45 -5.22
N MET A 41 9.46 4.95 -6.28
CA MET A 41 9.45 4.32 -7.61
C MET A 41 10.88 4.11 -8.14
N ALA A 42 11.75 5.08 -7.95
CA ALA A 42 13.16 4.97 -8.35
C ALA A 42 13.92 3.86 -7.60
N ARG A 43 13.37 3.34 -6.50
CA ARG A 43 14.00 2.34 -5.62
C ARG A 43 13.32 0.98 -5.64
N THR A 44 12.21 0.82 -6.33
CA THR A 44 11.43 -0.44 -6.35
C THR A 44 12.30 -1.64 -6.72
N SER A 45 13.19 -1.47 -7.69
CA SER A 45 14.09 -2.54 -8.13
C SER A 45 15.06 -2.97 -7.03
N ALA A 46 15.66 -2.00 -6.34
CA ALA A 46 16.56 -2.26 -5.22
C ALA A 46 15.83 -2.91 -4.04
N MET A 47 14.61 -2.44 -3.73
CA MET A 47 13.76 -3.03 -2.69
C MET A 47 13.40 -4.48 -3.02
N THR A 48 13.06 -4.77 -4.28
CA THR A 48 12.76 -6.14 -4.72
C THR A 48 13.97 -7.05 -4.56
N THR A 49 15.16 -6.61 -4.99
CA THR A 49 16.40 -7.37 -4.84
C THR A 49 16.71 -7.65 -3.38
N ALA A 50 16.68 -6.61 -2.53
CA ALA A 50 16.90 -6.76 -1.09
C ALA A 50 15.88 -7.70 -0.42
N THR A 51 14.63 -7.68 -0.88
CA THR A 51 13.58 -8.60 -0.40
C THR A 51 13.93 -10.06 -0.71
N LEU A 52 14.37 -10.36 -1.93
CA LEU A 52 14.73 -11.73 -2.32
C LEU A 52 15.99 -12.23 -1.58
N GLU A 53 16.98 -11.36 -1.40
CA GLU A 53 18.16 -11.67 -0.61
C GLU A 53 17.81 -12.00 0.84
N GLU A 54 16.95 -11.18 1.45
CA GLU A 54 16.50 -11.38 2.82
C GLU A 54 15.63 -12.64 2.97
N MET A 55 14.78 -12.95 1.99
CA MET A 55 14.05 -14.22 1.92
C MET A 55 15.02 -15.41 1.89
N GLY A 56 16.05 -15.36 1.06
CA GLY A 56 17.08 -16.40 1.00
C GLY A 56 17.87 -16.53 2.30
N ARG A 57 18.07 -15.44 3.03
CA ARG A 57 18.78 -15.44 4.31
C ARG A 57 17.92 -16.01 5.45
N ARG A 58 16.65 -15.62 5.53
CA ARG A 58 15.74 -15.99 6.64
C ARG A 58 15.13 -17.38 6.48
N HIS A 59 14.79 -17.78 5.25
CA HIS A 59 13.95 -18.95 4.99
C HIS A 59 14.69 -20.04 4.24
N SER A 60 14.97 -21.18 4.88
CA SER A 60 15.64 -22.32 4.26
C SER A 60 14.83 -22.85 3.07
N TRP A 61 13.51 -22.98 3.24
CA TRP A 61 12.61 -23.48 2.19
C TRP A 61 12.63 -22.61 0.92
N PHE A 62 12.92 -21.28 1.05
CA PHE A 62 13.04 -20.41 -0.12
C PHE A 62 14.30 -20.74 -0.95
N ARG A 63 15.38 -21.15 -0.28
CA ARG A 63 16.61 -21.60 -0.98
C ARG A 63 16.42 -22.90 -1.74
N ASP A 64 15.51 -23.76 -1.26
CA ASP A 64 15.20 -25.04 -1.86
C ASP A 64 14.27 -24.95 -3.08
N LEU A 65 13.70 -23.78 -3.34
CA LEU A 65 12.88 -23.51 -4.52
C LEU A 65 13.72 -23.52 -5.80
N SER A 66 13.10 -23.95 -6.90
CA SER A 66 13.67 -23.85 -8.23
C SER A 66 13.90 -22.39 -8.66
N ALA A 67 14.72 -22.17 -9.66
CA ALA A 67 14.93 -20.84 -10.24
C ALA A 67 13.64 -20.23 -10.78
N GLU A 68 12.77 -21.04 -11.37
CA GLU A 68 11.46 -20.63 -11.88
C GLU A 68 10.54 -20.17 -10.74
N GLU A 69 10.44 -20.95 -9.67
CA GLU A 69 9.62 -20.60 -8.50
C GLU A 69 10.11 -19.32 -7.82
N ARG A 70 11.42 -19.13 -7.66
CA ARG A 70 11.99 -17.88 -7.16
C ARG A 70 11.71 -16.69 -8.09
N SER A 71 11.72 -16.91 -9.41
CA SER A 71 11.37 -15.90 -10.39
C SER A 71 9.91 -15.43 -10.23
N TRP A 72 8.98 -16.39 -10.04
CA TRP A 72 7.58 -16.02 -9.78
C TRP A 72 7.41 -15.25 -8.49
N ILE A 73 8.08 -15.64 -7.41
CA ILE A 73 8.06 -14.88 -6.15
C ILE A 73 8.61 -13.47 -6.36
N SER A 74 9.68 -13.32 -7.17
CA SER A 74 10.23 -12.00 -7.52
C SER A 74 9.20 -11.12 -8.23
N ILE A 75 8.45 -11.67 -9.17
CA ILE A 75 7.40 -10.95 -9.90
C ILE A 75 6.29 -10.50 -8.94
N VAL A 76 5.83 -11.38 -8.05
CA VAL A 76 4.79 -11.07 -7.05
C VAL A 76 5.28 -9.99 -6.08
N ALA A 77 6.50 -10.14 -5.54
CA ALA A 77 7.07 -9.15 -4.63
C ALA A 77 7.21 -7.78 -5.31
N ARG A 78 7.71 -7.76 -6.56
CA ARG A 78 7.82 -6.54 -7.37
C ARG A 78 6.45 -5.90 -7.61
N SER A 79 5.46 -6.69 -8.03
CA SER A 79 4.09 -6.22 -8.25
C SER A 79 3.49 -5.61 -6.99
N GLY A 80 3.71 -6.23 -5.82
CA GLY A 80 3.25 -5.72 -4.54
C GLY A 80 3.88 -4.38 -4.16
N ILE A 81 5.19 -4.24 -4.35
CA ILE A 81 5.90 -2.97 -4.07
C ILE A 81 5.46 -1.88 -5.06
N ASP A 82 5.39 -2.18 -6.35
CA ASP A 82 4.95 -1.22 -7.37
C ASP A 82 3.49 -0.79 -7.14
N GLY A 83 2.60 -1.74 -6.81
CA GLY A 83 1.20 -1.47 -6.49
C GLY A 83 1.04 -0.57 -5.27
N PHE A 84 1.81 -0.81 -4.20
CA PHE A 84 1.85 0.07 -3.04
C PHE A 84 2.26 1.50 -3.41
N VAL A 85 3.32 1.66 -4.22
CA VAL A 85 3.82 2.99 -4.61
C VAL A 85 2.81 3.72 -5.48
N GLN A 86 2.14 3.02 -6.41
CA GLN A 86 1.11 3.60 -7.27
C GLN A 86 -0.10 4.05 -6.44
N TRP A 87 -0.62 3.19 -5.56
CA TRP A 87 -1.71 3.53 -4.66
C TRP A 87 -1.36 4.71 -3.76
N PHE A 88 -0.14 4.72 -3.20
CA PHE A 88 0.33 5.81 -2.35
C PHE A 88 0.43 7.14 -3.10
N ALA A 89 0.70 7.13 -4.41
CA ALA A 89 0.80 8.33 -5.25
C ALA A 89 -0.55 9.01 -5.52
N ASP A 90 -1.63 8.26 -5.45
CA ASP A 90 -2.99 8.71 -5.76
C ASP A 90 -3.76 9.03 -4.47
N ASP A 91 -4.14 10.29 -4.30
CA ASP A 91 -4.87 10.76 -3.10
C ASP A 91 -6.37 10.41 -3.18
N ASP A 92 -6.89 10.20 -4.38
CA ASP A 92 -8.29 9.82 -4.65
C ASP A 92 -8.43 8.29 -4.85
N ALA A 93 -7.34 7.52 -4.64
CA ALA A 93 -7.37 6.09 -4.83
C ALA A 93 -8.42 5.42 -3.93
N GLU A 94 -9.16 4.49 -4.51
CA GLU A 94 -9.94 3.49 -3.76
C GLU A 94 -9.04 2.82 -2.69
N PRO A 95 -9.61 2.26 -1.63
CA PRO A 95 -8.83 1.50 -0.66
C PRO A 95 -7.92 0.51 -1.37
N TYR A 96 -6.67 0.41 -0.92
CA TYR A 96 -5.69 -0.48 -1.53
C TYR A 96 -6.25 -1.91 -1.67
N SER A 97 -6.33 -2.40 -2.89
CA SER A 97 -6.78 -3.75 -3.20
C SER A 97 -5.60 -4.55 -3.75
N PRO A 98 -4.98 -5.41 -2.95
CA PRO A 98 -3.83 -6.21 -3.38
C PRO A 98 -4.23 -7.50 -4.12
N THR A 99 -5.49 -7.67 -4.48
CA THR A 99 -5.99 -8.87 -5.18
C THR A 99 -5.16 -9.15 -6.44
N ASP A 100 -4.89 -8.10 -7.22
CA ASP A 100 -4.11 -8.18 -8.46
C ASP A 100 -2.65 -8.62 -8.24
N VAL A 101 -2.10 -8.40 -7.05
CA VAL A 101 -0.74 -8.82 -6.70
C VAL A 101 -0.61 -10.35 -6.72
N PHE A 102 -1.65 -11.05 -6.28
CA PHE A 102 -1.66 -12.52 -6.25
C PHE A 102 -2.09 -13.12 -7.59
N ASP A 103 -2.81 -12.37 -8.42
CA ASP A 103 -3.28 -12.82 -9.73
C ASP A 103 -2.15 -12.92 -10.77
N VAL A 104 -1.02 -12.24 -10.56
CA VAL A 104 0.17 -12.39 -11.43
C VAL A 104 0.87 -13.73 -11.26
N ALA A 105 0.61 -14.46 -10.16
CA ALA A 105 1.19 -15.77 -9.92
C ALA A 105 0.36 -16.88 -10.59
N PRO A 106 1.02 -17.90 -11.19
CA PRO A 106 0.31 -19.07 -11.67
C PRO A 106 -0.46 -19.78 -10.54
N ARG A 107 -1.67 -20.26 -10.81
CA ARG A 107 -2.46 -21.02 -9.84
C ARG A 107 -1.73 -22.25 -9.27
N SER A 108 -0.74 -22.78 -9.98
CA SER A 108 0.13 -23.84 -9.49
C SER A 108 0.97 -23.43 -8.28
N MET A 109 1.27 -22.13 -8.12
CA MET A 109 2.06 -21.61 -6.99
C MET A 109 1.32 -21.76 -5.66
N THR A 110 0.00 -21.55 -5.62
CA THR A 110 -0.79 -21.73 -4.39
C THR A 110 -0.86 -23.19 -3.91
N ARG A 111 -0.45 -24.14 -4.76
CA ARG A 111 -0.30 -25.55 -4.40
C ARG A 111 1.08 -25.87 -3.84
N LYS A 112 2.10 -25.11 -4.24
CA LYS A 112 3.52 -25.32 -3.86
C LYS A 112 3.93 -24.49 -2.66
N ILE A 113 3.46 -23.24 -2.60
CA ILE A 113 3.73 -22.31 -1.50
C ILE A 113 2.54 -22.34 -0.55
N SER A 114 2.76 -22.71 0.69
CA SER A 114 1.72 -22.75 1.72
C SER A 114 1.30 -21.33 2.16
N LEU A 115 0.13 -21.20 2.77
CA LEU A 115 -0.29 -19.92 3.38
C LEU A 115 0.74 -19.42 4.39
N HIS A 116 1.30 -20.31 5.21
CA HIS A 116 2.35 -19.95 6.18
C HIS A 116 3.57 -19.33 5.48
N GLN A 117 4.08 -19.98 4.44
CA GLN A 117 5.20 -19.46 3.65
C GLN A 117 4.86 -18.14 2.98
N THR A 118 3.62 -17.97 2.47
CA THR A 118 3.16 -16.69 1.89
C THR A 118 3.16 -15.59 2.93
N VAL A 119 2.69 -15.87 4.16
CA VAL A 119 2.73 -14.89 5.26
C VAL A 119 4.17 -14.52 5.62
N GLU A 120 5.10 -15.47 5.65
CA GLU A 120 6.53 -15.21 5.86
C GLU A 120 7.12 -14.32 4.77
N LEU A 121 6.78 -14.57 3.48
CA LEU A 121 7.20 -13.72 2.36
C LEU A 121 6.68 -12.29 2.47
N VAL A 122 5.38 -12.14 2.75
CA VAL A 122 4.75 -10.82 2.93
C VAL A 122 5.43 -10.05 4.07
N ARG A 123 5.63 -10.68 5.23
CA ARG A 123 6.30 -10.05 6.38
C ARG A 123 7.73 -9.64 6.04
N THR A 124 8.49 -10.53 5.39
CA THR A 124 9.87 -10.20 4.98
C THR A 124 9.91 -9.04 4.00
N THR A 125 8.96 -8.97 3.05
CA THR A 125 8.84 -7.84 2.12
C THR A 125 8.57 -6.53 2.86
N ILE A 126 7.63 -6.53 3.80
CA ILE A 126 7.29 -5.36 4.61
C ILE A 126 8.50 -4.90 5.43
N ASP A 127 9.17 -5.81 6.14
CA ASP A 127 10.35 -5.51 6.95
C ASP A 127 11.46 -4.84 6.11
N VAL A 128 11.70 -5.34 4.89
CA VAL A 128 12.71 -4.78 3.98
C VAL A 128 12.30 -3.40 3.48
N VAL A 129 11.04 -3.22 3.08
CA VAL A 129 10.53 -1.91 2.63
C VAL A 129 10.63 -0.89 3.76
N GLU A 130 10.24 -1.25 4.98
CA GLU A 130 10.37 -0.38 6.16
C GLU A 130 11.83 0.00 6.44
N ALA A 131 12.75 -0.96 6.41
CA ALA A 131 14.18 -0.71 6.61
C ALA A 131 14.76 0.24 5.54
N GLN A 132 14.37 0.06 4.28
CA GLN A 132 14.78 0.94 3.19
C GLN A 132 14.22 2.36 3.35
N ILE A 133 12.98 2.50 3.80
CA ILE A 133 12.36 3.81 4.09
C ILE A 133 13.10 4.50 5.23
N GLU A 134 13.47 3.78 6.29
CA GLU A 134 14.23 4.34 7.41
C GLU A 134 15.60 4.87 7.02
N THR A 135 16.29 4.17 6.12
CA THR A 135 17.66 4.53 5.71
C THR A 135 17.67 5.56 4.59
N GLU A 136 16.73 5.48 3.65
CA GLU A 136 16.83 6.17 2.37
C GLU A 136 15.87 7.36 2.23
N MET A 137 14.82 7.45 3.09
CA MET A 137 13.85 8.53 3.00
C MET A 137 14.14 9.67 3.99
N PRO A 138 13.84 10.93 3.63
CA PRO A 138 13.90 12.05 4.55
C PRO A 138 13.01 11.81 5.78
N ARG A 139 13.43 12.29 6.94
CA ARG A 139 12.70 12.07 8.21
C ARG A 139 11.22 12.51 8.15
N GLY A 140 10.91 13.61 7.45
CA GLY A 140 9.55 14.10 7.31
C GLY A 140 8.64 13.16 6.52
N ASP A 141 9.20 12.40 5.58
CA ASP A 141 8.45 11.49 4.71
C ASP A 141 8.16 10.14 5.40
N ARG A 142 9.02 9.73 6.35
CA ARG A 142 8.97 8.40 7.00
C ARG A 142 7.66 8.15 7.73
N GLN A 143 7.15 9.14 8.48
CA GLN A 143 5.93 8.98 9.27
C GLN A 143 4.70 8.74 8.38
N VAL A 144 4.60 9.48 7.28
CA VAL A 144 3.50 9.33 6.30
C VAL A 144 3.56 7.94 5.66
N LEU A 145 4.78 7.51 5.26
CA LEU A 145 5.00 6.20 4.67
C LEU A 145 4.71 5.04 5.64
N ARG A 146 5.12 5.14 6.90
CA ARG A 146 4.81 4.12 7.91
C ARG A 146 3.30 3.92 8.06
N THR A 147 2.53 5.00 8.16
CA THR A 147 1.07 4.89 8.25
C THR A 147 0.48 4.21 7.02
N ALA A 148 0.96 4.55 5.83
CA ALA A 148 0.53 3.94 4.58
C ALA A 148 0.90 2.44 4.51
N ILE A 149 2.11 2.06 4.96
CA ILE A 149 2.54 0.66 5.00
C ILE A 149 1.66 -0.17 5.94
N VAL A 150 1.36 0.33 7.14
CA VAL A 150 0.48 -0.38 8.08
C VAL A 150 -0.89 -0.64 7.46
N HIS A 151 -1.45 0.36 6.76
CA HIS A 151 -2.72 0.18 6.07
C HIS A 151 -2.62 -0.86 4.95
N CYS A 152 -1.64 -0.72 4.07
CA CYS A 152 -1.38 -1.65 2.97
C CYS A 152 -1.14 -3.08 3.48
N SER A 153 -0.33 -3.27 4.53
CA SER A 153 0.00 -4.58 5.11
C SER A 153 -1.22 -5.35 5.55
N ARG A 154 -2.19 -4.65 6.14
CA ARG A 154 -3.46 -5.24 6.56
C ARG A 154 -4.25 -5.78 5.36
N GLU A 155 -4.38 -4.98 4.31
CA GLU A 155 -5.11 -5.39 3.11
C GLU A 155 -4.42 -6.57 2.39
N VAL A 156 -3.08 -6.55 2.30
CA VAL A 156 -2.30 -7.68 1.76
C VAL A 156 -2.51 -8.96 2.56
N ALA A 157 -2.56 -8.87 3.88
CA ALA A 157 -2.79 -10.05 4.74
C ALA A 157 -4.19 -10.65 4.51
N PHE A 158 -5.22 -9.81 4.38
CA PHE A 158 -6.58 -10.27 4.08
C PHE A 158 -6.69 -10.88 2.68
N ALA A 159 -6.10 -10.25 1.67
CA ALA A 159 -6.10 -10.78 0.31
C ALA A 159 -5.38 -12.13 0.22
N ALA A 160 -4.24 -12.30 0.89
CA ALA A 160 -3.56 -13.59 0.98
C ALA A 160 -4.47 -14.67 1.59
N ALA A 161 -5.11 -14.37 2.71
CA ALA A 161 -6.05 -15.29 3.36
C ALA A 161 -7.22 -15.68 2.43
N GLU A 162 -7.78 -14.73 1.71
CA GLU A 162 -8.88 -14.95 0.76
C GLU A 162 -8.48 -15.85 -0.41
N VAL A 163 -7.31 -15.62 -1.01
CA VAL A 163 -6.77 -16.45 -2.10
C VAL A 163 -6.64 -17.92 -1.66
N TYR A 164 -6.12 -18.14 -0.46
CA TYR A 164 -5.96 -19.51 0.07
C TYR A 164 -7.29 -20.14 0.50
N ALA A 165 -8.23 -19.37 1.02
CA ALA A 165 -9.58 -19.85 1.34
C ALA A 165 -10.29 -20.33 0.06
N ARG A 166 -10.32 -19.52 -0.99
CA ARG A 166 -10.90 -19.89 -2.29
C ARG A 166 -10.23 -21.15 -2.90
N ALA A 167 -8.90 -21.24 -2.79
CA ALA A 167 -8.17 -22.42 -3.25
C ALA A 167 -8.51 -23.69 -2.44
N ALA A 168 -8.85 -23.56 -1.18
CA ALA A 168 -9.30 -24.69 -0.34
C ALA A 168 -10.73 -25.13 -0.68
N GLU A 169 -11.66 -24.19 -0.89
CA GLU A 169 -13.05 -24.45 -1.26
C GLU A 169 -13.15 -25.16 -2.61
N GLY A 170 -12.37 -24.73 -3.63
CA GLY A 170 -12.33 -25.38 -4.94
C GLY A 170 -11.88 -26.85 -4.87
N ARG A 171 -11.05 -27.22 -3.90
CA ARG A 171 -10.63 -28.63 -3.67
C ARG A 171 -11.71 -29.48 -3.01
N GLY A 172 -12.61 -28.84 -2.25
CA GLY A 172 -13.73 -29.53 -1.58
C GLY A 172 -14.84 -29.96 -2.53
N THR A 173 -15.07 -29.19 -3.60
CA THR A 173 -16.11 -29.45 -4.61
C THR A 173 -15.75 -30.62 -5.54
N ASP A 174 -14.48 -30.74 -5.92
CA ASP A 174 -13.99 -31.84 -6.77
C ASP A 174 -14.10 -33.22 -6.09
N ARG A 175 -14.00 -33.27 -4.75
CA ARG A 175 -14.13 -34.53 -4.00
C ARG A 175 -15.58 -35.06 -3.90
N LYS A 176 -16.57 -34.20 -4.09
CA LYS A 176 -18.00 -34.59 -4.00
C LYS A 176 -18.60 -35.04 -5.33
N SER A 177 -17.86 -34.89 -6.43
CA SER A 177 -18.33 -35.30 -7.77
C SER A 177 -17.84 -36.70 -8.22
N VAL A 178 -17.20 -37.45 -7.33
CA VAL A 178 -16.70 -38.79 -7.59
C VAL A 178 -17.37 -39.80 -6.60
N VAL A 179 -18.71 -39.84 -6.65
CA VAL A 179 -19.50 -40.94 -6.04
C VAL A 179 -20.59 -41.36 -7.02
#